data_fa682bc8ec17b9cf51884ae55c9195b9
#
_entry.id   fa682bc8ec17b9cf51884ae55c9195b9
#
_cell.length_a   1.000
_cell.length_b   1.000
_cell.length_c   1.000
_cell.angle_alpha   90.00
_cell.angle_beta   90.00
_cell.angle_gamma   90.00
#
_symmetry.space_group_name_H-M   'P 1'
#
loop_
_entity.id
_entity.type
_entity.pdbx_description
1 polymer ?
#
loop_
_entity_poly.entity_id
_entity_poly.type
_entity_poly.pdbx_seq_one_letter_code
_entity_poly.pdbx_strand_id
1 'polypeptide(L)'
;MKGVPNMNYNELKDFAHHAQAMISSGAVEDRLRHYLSSKLPSIFPDSPWWIQAHMEGTEAHVRFSAGHRNREGFVDAIVGKTAIEYEKNLTQQVIFDEGYHQVKEYCAALHNIDIPAEEILGVLSDTVRWYGYSVTIVGDVEDGHLYGPDNIELTQTASVDLSRETDEEFRRFEVFVSQFLDRKQSRLLNASTLVTDFGMDSSFYSQNFSVFRDTIIRAMSEKPDYAALIQQVWQNFIAYLGVSDYGRFSVETYINEFYLVTVAKVICVNVMAGEPVISDTNEIKKILNGEYFTRQNVFNLVDYDYFGWLNNSPYVEQIVGSVVELQHRLVAYDFSRMGETDIFGHLLAQLANKEHRLMLGQEFTPHWVAQDIVEYNMDLLAGNSPRIVDMCCGSGVFLIESIKAVRRQYDIVPERYSTEKDDIVFSCIMGFDIDPLAVMLAKVNWVMAMRDLFSVHHGDITVPIYHADSLFVATPITHQMPDDDNDAYILHFAHHEVSLPAFLLSPEHRKVFDAFMAKVYRLAMARASEVETPIEPAAVNRLIDAVETDSEITLSDEKRQSLLPSAQQLVEELERLQREGRNGIWYFIICNSYRPGLTGQQFNCIVSNPPWMAMSKLADNP
;
A
#
# COMPACT_ATOMS: atom_id res chain seq x y z
N MET A 1 -26.84 0.92 9.43
CA MET A 1 -27.48 -0.20 8.70
C MET A 1 -27.20 0.04 7.23
N LYS A 2 -26.15 -0.60 6.66
CA LYS A 2 -25.94 -0.62 5.21
C LYS A 2 -26.99 -1.56 4.65
N GLY A 3 -27.74 -1.12 3.64
CA GLY A 3 -28.92 -1.78 3.14
C GLY A 3 -28.64 -3.14 2.51
N VAL A 4 -29.62 -4.00 2.59
CA VAL A 4 -29.73 -5.25 1.82
C VAL A 4 -29.50 -4.94 0.34
N PRO A 5 -28.79 -5.78 -0.43
CA PRO A 5 -28.55 -5.53 -1.86
C PRO A 5 -29.86 -5.25 -2.59
N ASN A 6 -29.87 -4.22 -3.43
CA ASN A 6 -31.06 -3.90 -4.22
C ASN A 6 -31.31 -5.00 -5.25
N MET A 7 -32.33 -5.81 -5.03
CA MET A 7 -32.65 -6.98 -5.83
C MET A 7 -33.86 -6.71 -6.75
N ASN A 8 -33.70 -7.03 -8.03
CA ASN A 8 -34.81 -6.96 -8.99
C ASN A 8 -35.66 -8.23 -8.92
N TYR A 9 -36.79 -8.13 -8.19
CA TYR A 9 -37.69 -9.26 -7.96
C TYR A 9 -38.30 -9.83 -9.26
N ASN A 10 -38.51 -9.01 -10.27
CA ASN A 10 -39.07 -9.47 -11.55
C ASN A 10 -38.05 -10.35 -12.29
N GLU A 11 -36.78 -9.90 -12.35
CA GLU A 11 -35.71 -10.68 -12.96
C GLU A 11 -35.44 -11.98 -12.19
N LEU A 12 -35.50 -11.95 -10.86
CA LEU A 12 -35.36 -13.14 -10.03
C LEU A 12 -36.48 -14.15 -10.28
N LYS A 13 -37.71 -13.68 -10.40
CA LYS A 13 -38.88 -14.53 -10.70
C LYS A 13 -38.74 -15.19 -12.05
N ASP A 14 -38.41 -14.42 -13.09
CA ASP A 14 -38.20 -14.93 -14.44
C ASP A 14 -37.04 -15.94 -14.47
N PHE A 15 -35.98 -15.66 -13.73
CA PHE A 15 -34.85 -16.58 -13.55
C PHE A 15 -35.30 -17.90 -12.92
N ALA A 16 -35.99 -17.84 -11.76
CA ALA A 16 -36.44 -19.03 -11.02
C ALA A 16 -37.33 -19.93 -11.87
N HIS A 17 -38.28 -19.33 -12.59
CA HIS A 17 -39.19 -20.06 -13.49
C HIS A 17 -38.41 -20.81 -14.58
N HIS A 18 -37.49 -20.14 -15.27
CA HIS A 18 -36.71 -20.74 -16.35
C HIS A 18 -35.72 -21.78 -15.83
N ALA A 19 -35.03 -21.53 -14.71
CA ALA A 19 -34.09 -22.47 -14.10
C ALA A 19 -34.83 -23.77 -13.67
N GLN A 20 -36.02 -23.64 -13.04
CA GLN A 20 -36.84 -24.80 -12.69
C GLN A 20 -37.29 -25.63 -13.90
N ALA A 21 -37.63 -24.96 -15.02
CA ALA A 21 -37.94 -25.64 -16.28
C ALA A 21 -36.70 -26.37 -16.83
N MET A 22 -35.51 -25.79 -16.75
CA MET A 22 -34.26 -26.42 -17.15
C MET A 22 -33.96 -27.66 -16.30
N ILE A 23 -34.09 -27.59 -14.97
CA ILE A 23 -33.94 -28.74 -14.07
C ILE A 23 -34.93 -29.85 -14.44
N SER A 24 -36.20 -29.52 -14.64
CA SER A 24 -37.25 -30.45 -15.01
C SER A 24 -37.02 -31.13 -16.36
N SER A 25 -36.32 -30.46 -17.27
CA SER A 25 -35.95 -31.01 -18.58
C SER A 25 -34.63 -31.81 -18.56
N GLY A 26 -33.99 -31.97 -17.42
CA GLY A 26 -32.74 -32.72 -17.24
C GLY A 26 -31.50 -31.97 -17.71
N ALA A 27 -31.47 -30.66 -17.57
CA ALA A 27 -30.28 -29.88 -17.87
C ALA A 27 -29.08 -30.33 -17.00
N VAL A 28 -27.90 -30.29 -17.61
CA VAL A 28 -26.65 -30.54 -16.90
C VAL A 28 -26.29 -29.33 -16.02
N GLU A 29 -25.55 -29.58 -14.96
CA GLU A 29 -25.12 -28.62 -13.95
C GLU A 29 -24.46 -27.37 -14.55
N ASP A 30 -23.44 -27.51 -15.41
CA ASP A 30 -22.75 -26.41 -16.10
C ASP A 30 -23.70 -25.44 -16.80
N ARG A 31 -24.76 -25.97 -17.41
CA ARG A 31 -25.74 -25.15 -18.10
C ARG A 31 -26.57 -24.32 -17.12
N LEU A 32 -26.88 -24.86 -15.94
CA LEU A 32 -27.60 -24.15 -14.88
C LEU A 32 -26.71 -23.06 -14.27
N ARG A 33 -25.47 -23.39 -13.99
CA ARG A 33 -24.46 -22.45 -13.47
C ARG A 33 -24.23 -21.27 -14.42
N HIS A 34 -24.02 -21.54 -15.71
CA HIS A 34 -23.87 -20.50 -16.72
C HIS A 34 -25.10 -19.60 -16.85
N TYR A 35 -26.30 -20.21 -16.78
CA TYR A 35 -27.54 -19.44 -16.84
C TYR A 35 -27.65 -18.51 -15.61
N LEU A 36 -27.37 -19.01 -14.39
CA LEU A 36 -27.31 -18.20 -13.17
C LEU A 36 -26.33 -17.04 -13.35
N SER A 37 -25.07 -17.33 -13.69
CA SER A 37 -24.01 -16.32 -13.85
C SER A 37 -24.40 -15.22 -14.84
N SER A 38 -25.09 -15.57 -15.95
CA SER A 38 -25.55 -14.60 -16.93
C SER A 38 -26.67 -13.69 -16.43
N LYS A 39 -27.41 -14.11 -15.39
CA LYS A 39 -28.58 -13.41 -14.85
C LYS A 39 -28.28 -12.60 -13.58
N LEU A 40 -27.24 -12.98 -12.84
CA LEU A 40 -26.87 -12.29 -11.60
C LEU A 40 -26.75 -10.77 -11.74
N PRO A 41 -26.11 -10.20 -12.80
CA PRO A 41 -26.01 -8.74 -12.93
C PRO A 41 -27.37 -8.03 -13.13
N SER A 42 -28.37 -8.70 -13.71
CA SER A 42 -29.72 -8.12 -13.86
C SER A 42 -30.57 -8.29 -12.60
N ILE A 43 -30.34 -9.36 -11.83
CA ILE A 43 -31.01 -9.60 -10.54
C ILE A 43 -30.47 -8.65 -9.45
N PHE A 44 -29.17 -8.39 -9.43
CA PHE A 44 -28.49 -7.54 -8.44
C PHE A 44 -27.67 -6.41 -9.08
N PRO A 45 -28.33 -5.38 -9.61
CA PRO A 45 -27.63 -4.33 -10.38
C PRO A 45 -26.62 -3.50 -9.55
N ASP A 46 -26.81 -3.43 -8.23
CA ASP A 46 -25.96 -2.63 -7.32
C ASP A 46 -24.94 -3.46 -6.52
N SER A 47 -24.80 -4.75 -6.81
CA SER A 47 -23.94 -5.66 -6.04
C SER A 47 -22.85 -6.32 -6.91
N PRO A 48 -21.94 -5.53 -7.49
CA PRO A 48 -20.99 -6.06 -8.47
C PRO A 48 -19.92 -6.99 -7.85
N TRP A 49 -19.50 -6.78 -6.58
CA TRP A 49 -18.33 -7.45 -6.04
C TRP A 49 -18.47 -8.97 -5.89
N TRP A 50 -19.55 -9.44 -5.26
CA TRP A 50 -19.73 -10.87 -5.05
C TRP A 50 -20.10 -11.61 -6.33
N ILE A 51 -20.77 -10.94 -7.25
CA ILE A 51 -21.09 -11.46 -8.59
C ILE A 51 -19.78 -11.67 -9.37
N GLN A 52 -18.88 -10.69 -9.34
CA GLN A 52 -17.59 -10.80 -9.97
C GLN A 52 -16.74 -11.88 -9.30
N ALA A 53 -16.70 -11.92 -7.96
CA ALA A 53 -16.01 -12.97 -7.21
C ALA A 53 -16.55 -14.36 -7.53
N HIS A 54 -17.87 -14.50 -7.69
CA HIS A 54 -18.50 -15.75 -8.13
C HIS A 54 -18.05 -16.16 -9.54
N MET A 55 -17.96 -15.22 -10.47
CA MET A 55 -17.54 -15.50 -11.85
C MET A 55 -16.04 -15.83 -11.95
N GLU A 56 -15.22 -15.19 -11.14
CA GLU A 56 -13.76 -15.38 -11.11
C GLU A 56 -13.34 -16.58 -10.25
N GLY A 57 -14.12 -16.93 -9.24
CA GLY A 57 -13.88 -18.06 -8.33
C GLY A 57 -14.37 -19.42 -8.86
N THR A 58 -14.85 -19.49 -10.11
CA THR A 58 -15.29 -20.75 -10.71
C THR A 58 -14.11 -21.65 -11.05
N GLU A 59 -14.26 -22.97 -10.75
CA GLU A 59 -13.23 -23.99 -10.97
C GLU A 59 -11.91 -23.70 -10.21
N ALA A 60 -11.99 -23.13 -9.02
CA ALA A 60 -10.84 -22.88 -8.20
C ALA A 60 -10.19 -24.18 -7.73
N HIS A 61 -8.87 -24.30 -7.95
CA HIS A 61 -8.10 -25.47 -7.54
C HIS A 61 -7.91 -25.50 -6.02
N VAL A 62 -8.25 -26.62 -5.37
CA VAL A 62 -8.20 -26.78 -3.91
C VAL A 62 -7.51 -28.06 -3.50
N ARG A 63 -6.98 -28.08 -2.27
CA ARG A 63 -6.30 -29.25 -1.68
C ARG A 63 -6.94 -29.64 -0.35
N PHE A 64 -7.22 -30.92 -0.21
CA PHE A 64 -7.78 -31.50 1.02
C PHE A 64 -7.30 -32.94 1.21
N SER A 65 -7.53 -33.52 2.38
CA SER A 65 -7.24 -34.92 2.65
C SER A 65 -8.47 -35.79 2.36
N ALA A 66 -8.29 -36.91 1.69
CA ALA A 66 -9.30 -37.93 1.54
C ALA A 66 -8.74 -39.26 2.06
N GLY A 67 -9.13 -39.63 3.27
CA GLY A 67 -8.53 -40.73 4.03
C GLY A 67 -7.05 -40.41 4.36
N HIS A 68 -6.12 -41.27 3.93
CA HIS A 68 -4.70 -41.10 4.20
C HIS A 68 -3.91 -40.45 3.02
N ARG A 69 -4.59 -39.82 2.07
CA ARG A 69 -3.94 -39.21 0.88
C ARG A 69 -4.45 -37.81 0.64
N ASN A 70 -3.52 -36.90 0.38
CA ASN A 70 -3.88 -35.57 -0.10
C ASN A 70 -4.41 -35.68 -1.53
N ARG A 71 -5.53 -35.03 -1.80
CA ARG A 71 -6.17 -34.92 -3.11
C ARG A 71 -6.23 -33.46 -3.53
N GLU A 72 -6.31 -33.28 -4.81
CA GLU A 72 -6.57 -31.98 -5.46
C GLU A 72 -7.94 -32.08 -6.16
N GLY A 73 -8.72 -31.03 -6.06
CA GLY A 73 -10.05 -30.93 -6.67
C GLY A 73 -10.33 -29.53 -7.17
N PHE A 74 -11.47 -29.35 -7.79
CA PHE A 74 -11.94 -28.05 -8.26
C PHE A 74 -13.25 -27.73 -7.56
N VAL A 75 -13.36 -26.55 -6.98
CA VAL A 75 -14.59 -26.00 -6.39
C VAL A 75 -15.38 -25.33 -7.49
N ASP A 76 -16.68 -25.54 -7.54
CA ASP A 76 -17.54 -24.91 -8.54
C ASP A 76 -17.51 -23.38 -8.47
N ALA A 77 -17.57 -22.83 -7.26
CA ALA A 77 -17.34 -21.41 -7.03
C ALA A 77 -16.87 -21.13 -5.60
N ILE A 78 -16.01 -20.15 -5.45
CA ILE A 78 -15.64 -19.55 -4.17
C ILE A 78 -16.03 -18.10 -4.20
N VAL A 79 -16.89 -17.69 -3.27
CA VAL A 79 -17.25 -16.28 -3.05
C VAL A 79 -16.77 -15.92 -1.66
N GLY A 80 -15.61 -15.34 -1.63
CA GLY A 80 -15.06 -15.01 -0.38
C GLY A 80 -14.59 -16.20 0.45
N LYS A 81 -15.14 -16.38 1.65
CA LYS A 81 -14.94 -17.53 2.52
C LYS A 81 -16.09 -18.53 2.40
N THR A 82 -16.89 -18.40 1.38
CA THR A 82 -18.01 -19.28 1.09
C THR A 82 -17.64 -20.19 -0.08
N ALA A 83 -17.59 -21.49 0.20
CA ALA A 83 -17.47 -22.51 -0.83
C ALA A 83 -18.86 -22.87 -1.35
N ILE A 84 -19.03 -22.90 -2.66
CA ILE A 84 -20.31 -23.20 -3.31
C ILE A 84 -20.14 -24.43 -4.19
N GLU A 85 -21.03 -25.39 -3.99
CA GLU A 85 -21.19 -26.54 -4.85
C GLU A 85 -22.53 -26.43 -5.58
N TYR A 86 -22.51 -26.63 -6.88
CA TYR A 86 -23.70 -26.68 -7.72
C TYR A 86 -24.00 -28.10 -8.13
N GLU A 87 -25.28 -28.42 -8.19
CA GLU A 87 -25.77 -29.74 -8.57
C GLU A 87 -26.91 -29.61 -9.58
N LYS A 88 -27.11 -30.65 -10.37
CA LYS A 88 -28.16 -30.65 -11.41
C LYS A 88 -29.58 -30.65 -10.87
N ASN A 89 -29.84 -31.29 -9.70
CA ASN A 89 -31.18 -31.39 -9.12
C ASN A 89 -31.14 -31.89 -7.68
N LEU A 90 -31.29 -31.02 -6.71
CA LEU A 90 -31.26 -31.34 -5.27
C LEU A 90 -32.54 -31.97 -4.72
N THR A 91 -33.55 -32.21 -5.52
CA THR A 91 -34.71 -33.04 -5.10
C THR A 91 -34.39 -34.54 -5.03
N GLN A 92 -33.27 -34.94 -5.64
CA GLN A 92 -32.80 -36.33 -5.63
C GLN A 92 -31.81 -36.51 -4.50
N GLN A 93 -32.14 -37.37 -3.52
CA GLN A 93 -31.35 -37.58 -2.28
C GLN A 93 -29.89 -37.96 -2.57
N VAL A 94 -29.64 -38.82 -3.56
CA VAL A 94 -28.29 -39.26 -3.92
C VAL A 94 -27.44 -38.09 -4.36
N ILE A 95 -27.99 -37.21 -5.18
CA ILE A 95 -27.30 -36.00 -5.67
C ILE A 95 -27.07 -35.02 -4.51
N PHE A 96 -28.06 -34.86 -3.64
CA PHE A 96 -27.93 -34.03 -2.45
C PHE A 96 -26.78 -34.53 -1.53
N ASP A 97 -26.71 -35.86 -1.29
CA ASP A 97 -25.68 -36.43 -0.41
C ASP A 97 -24.28 -36.31 -1.02
N GLU A 98 -24.15 -36.46 -2.35
CA GLU A 98 -22.89 -36.25 -3.08
C GLU A 98 -22.44 -34.78 -2.96
N GLY A 99 -23.29 -33.82 -3.32
CA GLY A 99 -22.97 -32.40 -3.22
C GLY A 99 -22.70 -31.93 -1.78
N TYR A 100 -23.45 -32.47 -0.79
CA TYR A 100 -23.18 -32.20 0.62
C TYR A 100 -21.78 -32.66 1.04
N HIS A 101 -21.32 -33.80 0.55
CA HIS A 101 -19.96 -34.29 0.81
C HIS A 101 -18.91 -33.41 0.16
N GLN A 102 -19.13 -32.94 -1.07
CA GLN A 102 -18.22 -32.04 -1.77
C GLN A 102 -18.11 -30.67 -1.07
N VAL A 103 -19.22 -30.11 -0.57
CA VAL A 103 -19.16 -28.91 0.28
C VAL A 103 -18.24 -29.09 1.48
N LYS A 104 -18.24 -30.28 2.14
CA LYS A 104 -17.31 -30.56 3.25
C LYS A 104 -15.86 -30.60 2.80
N GLU A 105 -15.56 -31.20 1.63
CA GLU A 105 -14.22 -31.22 1.05
C GLU A 105 -13.70 -29.81 0.81
N TYR A 106 -14.54 -28.93 0.28
CA TYR A 106 -14.17 -27.56 -0.04
C TYR A 106 -14.02 -26.69 1.21
N CYS A 107 -14.87 -26.88 2.21
CA CYS A 107 -14.71 -26.21 3.50
C CYS A 107 -13.42 -26.65 4.22
N ALA A 108 -13.04 -27.93 4.12
CA ALA A 108 -11.76 -28.42 4.64
C ALA A 108 -10.58 -27.76 3.90
N ALA A 109 -10.68 -27.64 2.57
CA ALA A 109 -9.66 -26.99 1.77
C ALA A 109 -9.48 -25.49 2.10
N LEU A 110 -10.56 -24.76 2.37
CA LEU A 110 -10.49 -23.38 2.84
C LEU A 110 -9.85 -23.29 4.23
N HIS A 111 -10.11 -24.26 5.12
CA HIS A 111 -9.45 -24.30 6.42
C HIS A 111 -7.95 -24.61 6.30
N ASN A 112 -7.55 -25.45 5.36
CA ASN A 112 -6.15 -25.79 5.07
C ASN A 112 -5.29 -24.62 4.57
N ILE A 113 -5.91 -23.51 4.17
CA ILE A 113 -5.22 -22.26 3.81
C ILE A 113 -5.39 -21.18 4.90
N ASP A 114 -5.44 -21.62 6.17
CA ASP A 114 -5.46 -20.78 7.37
C ASP A 114 -6.72 -19.91 7.55
N ILE A 115 -7.86 -20.27 6.92
CA ILE A 115 -9.13 -19.61 7.21
C ILE A 115 -9.75 -20.24 8.47
N PRO A 116 -10.07 -19.45 9.52
CA PRO A 116 -10.74 -19.96 10.70
C PRO A 116 -12.10 -20.60 10.37
N ALA A 117 -12.42 -21.73 10.99
CA ALA A 117 -13.63 -22.50 10.69
C ALA A 117 -14.92 -21.69 10.88
N GLU A 118 -14.97 -20.84 11.91
CA GLU A 118 -16.09 -19.95 12.21
C GLU A 118 -16.35 -18.89 11.13
N GLU A 119 -15.40 -18.69 10.24
CA GLU A 119 -15.51 -17.74 9.15
C GLU A 119 -15.86 -18.40 7.81
N ILE A 120 -15.70 -19.73 7.71
CA ILE A 120 -16.00 -20.52 6.53
C ILE A 120 -17.49 -20.80 6.46
N LEU A 121 -18.07 -20.67 5.29
CA LEU A 121 -19.43 -21.08 5.01
C LEU A 121 -19.45 -22.06 3.83
N GLY A 122 -20.40 -22.98 3.89
CA GLY A 122 -20.71 -23.88 2.80
C GLY A 122 -22.06 -23.54 2.16
N VAL A 123 -22.15 -23.65 0.86
CA VAL A 123 -23.42 -23.51 0.10
C VAL A 123 -23.55 -24.69 -0.87
N LEU A 124 -24.73 -25.30 -0.88
CA LEU A 124 -25.13 -26.31 -1.84
C LEU A 124 -26.34 -25.80 -2.60
N SER A 125 -26.30 -25.82 -3.95
CA SER A 125 -27.39 -25.27 -4.76
C SER A 125 -27.60 -26.01 -6.07
N ASP A 126 -28.85 -26.09 -6.53
CA ASP A 126 -29.20 -26.41 -7.92
C ASP A 126 -29.65 -25.15 -8.71
N THR A 127 -29.21 -23.99 -8.25
CA THR A 127 -29.56 -22.64 -8.70
C THR A 127 -30.98 -22.17 -8.34
N VAL A 128 -31.87 -23.08 -8.02
CA VAL A 128 -33.25 -22.81 -7.56
C VAL A 128 -33.41 -23.08 -6.07
N ARG A 129 -32.80 -24.16 -5.59
CA ARG A 129 -32.75 -24.51 -4.16
C ARG A 129 -31.37 -24.18 -3.62
N TRP A 130 -31.34 -23.54 -2.49
CA TRP A 130 -30.12 -23.06 -1.83
C TRP A 130 -30.11 -23.51 -0.37
N TYR A 131 -29.02 -24.15 0.03
CA TYR A 131 -28.78 -24.58 1.40
C TYR A 131 -27.49 -23.97 1.89
N GLY A 132 -27.54 -23.28 3.02
CA GLY A 132 -26.39 -22.60 3.64
C GLY A 132 -26.01 -23.25 4.95
N TYR A 133 -24.70 -23.43 5.14
CA TYR A 133 -24.11 -24.15 6.26
C TYR A 133 -23.04 -23.32 6.96
N SER A 134 -23.00 -23.38 8.29
CA SER A 134 -21.83 -23.02 9.09
C SER A 134 -20.93 -24.25 9.28
N VAL A 135 -19.65 -23.99 9.52
CA VAL A 135 -18.61 -25.02 9.60
C VAL A 135 -18.08 -25.15 11.01
N THR A 136 -17.92 -26.39 11.48
CA THR A 136 -17.23 -26.71 12.71
C THR A 136 -16.16 -27.76 12.41
N ILE A 137 -14.97 -27.61 13.00
CA ILE A 137 -13.90 -28.60 12.88
C ILE A 137 -14.09 -29.66 13.95
N VAL A 138 -13.98 -30.92 13.55
CA VAL A 138 -14.09 -32.10 14.43
C VAL A 138 -12.79 -32.87 14.36
N GLY A 139 -12.14 -33.04 15.51
CA GLY A 139 -10.87 -33.77 15.65
C GLY A 139 -9.66 -32.94 15.19
N ASP A 140 -8.51 -33.37 15.65
CA ASP A 140 -7.22 -32.77 15.25
C ASP A 140 -6.57 -33.64 14.17
N VAL A 141 -5.78 -33.02 13.30
CA VAL A 141 -4.92 -33.71 12.33
C VAL A 141 -3.48 -33.69 12.80
N GLU A 142 -2.73 -34.73 12.48
CA GLU A 142 -1.30 -34.80 12.79
C GLU A 142 -0.50 -33.76 12.01
N ASP A 143 0.60 -33.27 12.58
CA ASP A 143 1.47 -32.30 11.93
C ASP A 143 1.86 -32.70 10.50
N GLY A 144 1.57 -31.82 9.55
CA GLY A 144 1.87 -32.02 8.13
C GLY A 144 0.76 -32.74 7.34
N HIS A 145 -0.37 -33.08 7.97
CA HIS A 145 -1.54 -33.60 7.27
C HIS A 145 -2.58 -32.49 7.03
N LEU A 146 -3.34 -32.63 5.94
CA LEU A 146 -4.43 -31.72 5.61
C LEU A 146 -5.74 -32.19 6.25
N TYR A 147 -6.60 -31.25 6.62
CA TYR A 147 -7.99 -31.54 6.98
C TYR A 147 -8.74 -32.07 5.76
N GLY A 148 -9.71 -32.95 6.02
CA GLY A 148 -10.57 -33.55 5.00
C GLY A 148 -12.04 -33.47 5.40
N PRO A 149 -12.95 -34.02 4.57
CA PRO A 149 -14.40 -33.98 4.83
C PRO A 149 -14.80 -34.64 6.16
N ASP A 150 -14.03 -35.63 6.67
CA ASP A 150 -14.30 -36.27 7.94
C ASP A 150 -14.02 -35.35 9.15
N ASN A 151 -13.23 -34.31 8.95
CA ASN A 151 -12.94 -33.30 9.96
C ASN A 151 -13.92 -32.11 9.93
N ILE A 152 -14.88 -32.11 9.00
CA ILE A 152 -15.85 -31.02 8.83
C ILE A 152 -17.23 -31.49 9.24
N GLU A 153 -17.84 -30.75 10.15
CA GLU A 153 -19.26 -30.85 10.46
C GLU A 153 -19.97 -29.62 9.94
N LEU A 154 -21.02 -29.83 9.13
CA LEU A 154 -21.85 -28.76 8.54
C LEU A 154 -23.18 -28.68 9.30
N THR A 155 -23.46 -27.50 9.84
CA THR A 155 -24.76 -27.18 10.44
C THR A 155 -25.56 -26.29 9.50
N GLN A 156 -26.72 -26.77 9.04
CA GLN A 156 -27.57 -25.98 8.17
C GLN A 156 -28.15 -24.78 8.92
N THR A 157 -27.90 -23.57 8.44
CA THR A 157 -28.34 -22.32 9.06
C THR A 157 -29.37 -21.56 8.21
N ALA A 158 -29.44 -21.85 6.92
CA ALA A 158 -30.41 -21.25 6.02
C ALA A 158 -30.84 -22.20 4.89
N SER A 159 -32.06 -22.02 4.38
CA SER A 159 -32.50 -22.64 3.13
C SER A 159 -33.52 -21.77 2.40
N VAL A 160 -33.49 -21.84 1.09
CA VAL A 160 -34.40 -21.11 0.19
C VAL A 160 -34.83 -22.04 -0.95
N ASP A 161 -36.08 -21.98 -1.35
CA ASP A 161 -36.63 -22.73 -2.47
C ASP A 161 -37.39 -21.79 -3.42
N LEU A 162 -36.67 -21.26 -4.41
CA LEU A 162 -37.21 -20.35 -5.41
C LEU A 162 -38.26 -20.99 -6.32
N SER A 163 -38.37 -22.35 -6.36
CA SER A 163 -39.40 -23.04 -7.14
C SER A 163 -40.82 -22.74 -6.65
N ARG A 164 -40.95 -22.23 -5.44
CA ARG A 164 -42.23 -21.84 -4.85
C ARG A 164 -42.76 -20.51 -5.39
N GLU A 165 -41.90 -19.71 -6.02
CA GLU A 165 -42.22 -18.42 -6.67
C GLU A 165 -43.02 -17.45 -5.76
N THR A 166 -42.80 -17.46 -4.44
CA THR A 166 -43.48 -16.57 -3.48
C THR A 166 -42.62 -15.39 -3.11
N ASP A 167 -43.24 -14.25 -2.82
CA ASP A 167 -42.53 -13.05 -2.32
C ASP A 167 -41.75 -13.34 -1.02
N GLU A 168 -42.20 -14.31 -0.21
CA GLU A 168 -41.51 -14.72 1.00
C GLU A 168 -40.19 -15.43 0.66
N GLU A 169 -40.18 -16.36 -0.28
CA GLU A 169 -38.95 -17.06 -0.71
C GLU A 169 -37.98 -16.10 -1.42
N PHE A 170 -38.47 -15.12 -2.15
CA PHE A 170 -37.62 -14.10 -2.76
C PHE A 170 -36.95 -13.20 -1.72
N ARG A 171 -37.65 -12.80 -0.65
CA ARG A 171 -37.05 -12.11 0.49
C ARG A 171 -36.07 -13.00 1.26
N ARG A 172 -36.36 -14.27 1.42
CA ARG A 172 -35.43 -15.24 2.03
C ARG A 172 -34.17 -15.35 1.20
N PHE A 173 -34.27 -15.34 -0.12
CA PHE A 173 -33.10 -15.36 -1.00
C PHE A 173 -32.25 -14.09 -0.87
N GLU A 174 -32.88 -12.93 -0.78
CA GLU A 174 -32.20 -11.66 -0.50
C GLU A 174 -31.40 -11.71 0.82
N VAL A 175 -32.01 -12.24 1.88
CA VAL A 175 -31.33 -12.45 3.17
C VAL A 175 -30.22 -13.49 3.03
N PHE A 176 -30.46 -14.58 2.32
CA PHE A 176 -29.47 -15.63 2.05
C PHE A 176 -28.24 -15.07 1.34
N VAL A 177 -28.45 -14.29 0.29
CA VAL A 177 -27.35 -13.63 -0.43
C VAL A 177 -26.54 -12.74 0.52
N SER A 178 -27.20 -11.93 1.35
CA SER A 178 -26.52 -11.07 2.33
C SER A 178 -25.71 -11.86 3.35
N GLN A 179 -26.18 -13.05 3.73
CA GLN A 179 -25.52 -13.88 4.76
C GLN A 179 -24.37 -14.72 4.21
N PHE A 180 -24.48 -15.21 2.99
CA PHE A 180 -23.57 -16.20 2.42
C PHE A 180 -22.72 -15.66 1.28
N LEU A 181 -23.24 -14.75 0.45
CA LEU A 181 -22.59 -14.32 -0.78
C LEU A 181 -22.11 -12.86 -0.71
N ASP A 182 -22.92 -11.95 -0.18
CA ASP A 182 -22.57 -10.53 -0.06
C ASP A 182 -21.80 -10.24 1.25
N ARG A 183 -21.17 -11.26 1.83
CA ARG A 183 -20.25 -11.04 2.94
C ARG A 183 -19.03 -10.30 2.42
N LYS A 184 -18.92 -9.04 2.78
CA LYS A 184 -17.65 -8.32 2.66
C LYS A 184 -16.63 -9.08 3.49
N GLN A 185 -15.59 -9.61 2.87
CA GLN A 185 -14.42 -10.16 3.51
C GLN A 185 -14.13 -11.61 3.22
N SER A 186 -13.01 -11.81 2.60
CA SER A 186 -12.67 -13.16 2.29
C SER A 186 -11.19 -13.45 2.24
N ARG A 187 -10.38 -12.50 1.83
CA ARG A 187 -8.98 -12.77 1.61
C ARG A 187 -8.15 -11.95 2.58
N LEU A 188 -7.34 -12.63 3.40
CA LEU A 188 -6.39 -11.93 4.26
C LEU A 188 -5.35 -11.23 3.40
N LEU A 189 -5.11 -9.97 3.66
CA LEU A 189 -4.02 -9.23 3.06
C LEU A 189 -2.73 -9.57 3.81
N ASN A 190 -1.91 -10.41 3.20
CA ASN A 190 -0.59 -10.79 3.70
C ASN A 190 0.42 -10.91 2.56
N ALA A 191 1.68 -11.10 2.89
CA ALA A 191 2.76 -11.17 1.92
C ALA A 191 2.56 -12.28 0.86
N SER A 192 2.06 -13.45 1.25
CA SER A 192 1.83 -14.57 0.36
C SER A 192 0.71 -14.31 -0.65
N THR A 193 -0.42 -13.77 -0.18
CA THR A 193 -1.55 -13.45 -1.08
C THR A 193 -1.20 -12.32 -2.05
N LEU A 194 -0.43 -11.32 -1.62
CA LEU A 194 0.05 -10.26 -2.50
C LEU A 194 0.95 -10.80 -3.61
N VAL A 195 1.89 -11.68 -3.27
CA VAL A 195 2.78 -12.31 -4.27
C VAL A 195 1.98 -13.14 -5.27
N THR A 196 0.99 -13.91 -4.78
CA THR A 196 0.16 -14.76 -5.64
C THR A 196 -0.67 -13.94 -6.62
N ASP A 197 -1.27 -12.83 -6.16
CA ASP A 197 -2.25 -12.08 -6.96
C ASP A 197 -1.64 -10.95 -7.78
N PHE A 198 -0.53 -10.37 -7.31
CA PHE A 198 0.10 -9.18 -7.92
C PHE A 198 1.57 -9.35 -8.22
N GLY A 199 2.19 -10.50 -7.92
CA GLY A 199 3.58 -10.81 -8.27
C GLY A 199 3.76 -11.12 -9.76
N MET A 200 5.00 -11.34 -10.20
CA MET A 200 5.37 -11.53 -11.61
C MET A 200 4.63 -12.68 -12.30
N ASP A 201 4.31 -13.73 -11.54
CA ASP A 201 3.62 -14.93 -12.06
C ASP A 201 2.09 -14.79 -12.00
N SER A 202 1.57 -13.66 -11.50
CA SER A 202 0.13 -13.45 -11.40
C SER A 202 -0.52 -13.11 -12.74
N SER A 203 -1.82 -13.46 -12.86
CA SER A 203 -2.61 -13.09 -14.02
C SER A 203 -2.77 -11.57 -14.16
N PHE A 204 -2.84 -10.85 -13.04
CA PHE A 204 -2.92 -9.39 -13.05
C PHE A 204 -1.66 -8.76 -13.63
N TYR A 205 -0.48 -9.17 -13.16
CA TYR A 205 0.79 -8.66 -13.67
C TYR A 205 0.92 -8.93 -15.18
N SER A 206 0.70 -10.18 -15.61
CA SER A 206 0.84 -10.56 -17.02
C SER A 206 -0.09 -9.79 -17.97
N GLN A 207 -1.29 -9.43 -17.52
CA GLN A 207 -2.27 -8.68 -18.31
C GLN A 207 -1.99 -7.17 -18.33
N ASN A 208 -1.50 -6.59 -17.25
CA ASN A 208 -1.40 -5.14 -17.06
C ASN A 208 0.02 -4.57 -17.20
N PHE A 209 1.06 -5.39 -17.02
CA PHE A 209 2.44 -4.91 -17.05
C PHE A 209 2.84 -4.19 -18.35
N SER A 210 2.32 -4.66 -19.50
CA SER A 210 2.56 -4.01 -20.78
C SER A 210 2.06 -2.55 -20.83
N VAL A 211 0.95 -2.26 -20.15
CA VAL A 211 0.39 -0.89 -20.08
C VAL A 211 1.35 0.02 -19.33
N PHE A 212 1.88 -0.42 -18.19
CA PHE A 212 2.88 0.33 -17.42
C PHE A 212 4.15 0.54 -18.24
N ARG A 213 4.66 -0.52 -18.87
CA ARG A 213 5.86 -0.48 -19.70
C ARG A 213 5.73 0.51 -20.86
N ASP A 214 4.66 0.40 -21.64
CA ASP A 214 4.47 1.23 -22.83
C ASP A 214 4.27 2.71 -22.44
N THR A 215 3.58 2.98 -21.31
CA THR A 215 3.43 4.32 -20.76
C THR A 215 4.77 4.93 -20.36
N ILE A 216 5.61 4.18 -19.65
CA ILE A 216 6.92 4.68 -19.19
C ILE A 216 7.88 4.89 -20.36
N ILE A 217 7.97 3.94 -21.30
CA ILE A 217 8.81 4.08 -22.50
C ILE A 217 8.39 5.32 -23.30
N ARG A 218 7.10 5.53 -23.47
CA ARG A 218 6.56 6.71 -24.12
C ARG A 218 6.92 7.99 -23.38
N ALA A 219 6.70 8.01 -22.05
CA ALA A 219 7.00 9.17 -21.22
C ALA A 219 8.49 9.56 -21.27
N MET A 220 9.40 8.57 -21.20
CA MET A 220 10.84 8.79 -21.33
C MET A 220 11.23 9.33 -22.71
N SER A 221 10.55 8.88 -23.76
CA SER A 221 10.76 9.37 -25.14
C SER A 221 10.26 10.79 -25.33
N GLU A 222 9.11 11.14 -24.75
CA GLU A 222 8.50 12.47 -24.87
C GLU A 222 9.17 13.53 -23.98
N LYS A 223 9.80 13.11 -22.86
CA LYS A 223 10.51 13.99 -21.91
C LYS A 223 11.95 13.51 -21.65
N PRO A 224 12.83 13.60 -22.64
CA PRO A 224 14.20 13.08 -22.55
C PRO A 224 15.03 13.76 -21.43
N ASP A 225 14.81 15.04 -21.16
CA ASP A 225 15.51 15.75 -20.08
C ASP A 225 15.12 15.21 -18.71
N TYR A 226 13.86 14.83 -18.54
CA TYR A 226 13.38 14.21 -17.30
C TYR A 226 13.90 12.77 -17.16
N ALA A 227 13.90 12.01 -18.25
CA ALA A 227 14.50 10.68 -18.28
C ALA A 227 16.00 10.73 -17.93
N ALA A 228 16.73 11.74 -18.45
CA ALA A 228 18.13 11.96 -18.10
C ALA A 228 18.31 12.30 -16.62
N LEU A 229 17.43 13.12 -16.03
CA LEU A 229 17.44 13.41 -14.59
C LEU A 229 17.25 12.14 -13.76
N ILE A 230 16.26 11.32 -14.07
CA ILE A 230 16.01 10.05 -13.39
C ILE A 230 17.23 9.13 -13.48
N GLN A 231 17.83 9.01 -14.67
CA GLN A 231 19.05 8.25 -14.87
C GLN A 231 20.22 8.82 -14.06
N GLN A 232 20.36 10.12 -13.96
CA GLN A 232 21.41 10.79 -13.19
C GLN A 232 21.22 10.56 -11.67
N VAL A 233 19.99 10.69 -11.17
CA VAL A 233 19.67 10.38 -9.76
C VAL A 233 20.04 8.94 -9.43
N TRP A 234 19.68 8.01 -10.31
CA TRP A 234 20.03 6.59 -10.16
C TRP A 234 21.55 6.36 -10.26
N GLN A 235 22.25 6.99 -11.22
CA GLN A 235 23.70 6.90 -11.35
C GLN A 235 24.44 7.47 -10.15
N ASN A 236 23.98 8.59 -9.60
CA ASN A 236 24.55 9.16 -8.37
C ASN A 236 24.38 8.20 -7.20
N PHE A 237 23.21 7.56 -7.10
CA PHE A 237 22.94 6.54 -6.10
C PHE A 237 23.91 5.34 -6.23
N ILE A 238 24.10 4.82 -7.44
CA ILE A 238 25.04 3.70 -7.69
C ILE A 238 26.49 4.11 -7.50
N ALA A 239 26.88 5.29 -7.96
CA ALA A 239 28.25 5.80 -7.77
C ALA A 239 28.58 5.97 -6.30
N TYR A 240 27.59 6.39 -5.51
CA TYR A 240 27.71 6.52 -4.06
C TYR A 240 27.98 5.16 -3.39
N LEU A 241 27.35 4.10 -3.85
CA LEU A 241 27.58 2.74 -3.34
C LEU A 241 28.95 2.17 -3.75
N GLY A 242 29.75 2.90 -4.55
CA GLY A 242 31.06 2.47 -4.99
C GLY A 242 31.06 1.30 -5.97
N VAL A 243 29.93 1.01 -6.61
CA VAL A 243 29.74 -0.13 -7.52
C VAL A 243 29.93 0.34 -8.96
N SER A 244 31.17 0.46 -9.42
CA SER A 244 31.50 1.07 -10.71
C SER A 244 31.19 0.22 -11.95
N ASP A 245 31.08 -1.13 -11.85
CA ASP A 245 31.03 -2.01 -13.02
C ASP A 245 29.66 -2.64 -13.34
N TYR A 246 28.64 -2.51 -12.45
CA TYR A 246 27.35 -3.20 -12.61
C TYR A 246 26.13 -2.30 -12.79
N GLY A 247 26.31 -1.01 -12.82
CA GLY A 247 25.24 -0.05 -12.62
C GLY A 247 24.76 0.68 -13.87
N ARG A 248 24.28 0.00 -14.92
CA ARG A 248 23.49 0.68 -15.94
C ARG A 248 22.02 0.78 -15.46
N PHE A 249 21.46 1.99 -15.54
CA PHE A 249 20.03 2.19 -15.33
C PHE A 249 19.23 1.19 -16.19
N SER A 250 18.41 0.37 -15.54
CA SER A 250 17.53 -0.55 -16.21
C SER A 250 16.12 0.02 -16.25
N VAL A 251 15.65 0.34 -17.45
CA VAL A 251 14.26 0.80 -17.66
C VAL A 251 13.27 -0.26 -17.16
N GLU A 252 13.56 -1.53 -17.34
CA GLU A 252 12.70 -2.63 -16.91
C GLU A 252 12.59 -2.71 -15.37
N THR A 253 13.72 -2.52 -14.67
CA THR A 253 13.70 -2.43 -13.20
C THR A 253 12.84 -1.23 -12.76
N TYR A 254 13.01 -0.08 -13.36
CA TYR A 254 12.21 1.12 -13.06
C TYR A 254 10.70 0.90 -13.30
N ILE A 255 10.33 0.15 -14.35
CA ILE A 255 8.93 -0.20 -14.63
C ILE A 255 8.35 -1.09 -13.52
N ASN A 256 9.09 -2.11 -13.08
CA ASN A 256 8.69 -3.00 -11.99
C ASN A 256 8.52 -2.24 -10.66
N GLU A 257 9.44 -1.32 -10.38
CA GLU A 257 9.39 -0.48 -9.18
C GLU A 257 8.17 0.44 -9.21
N PHE A 258 7.89 1.09 -10.35
CA PHE A 258 6.70 1.92 -10.52
C PHE A 258 5.40 1.14 -10.38
N TYR A 259 5.35 -0.08 -10.94
CA TYR A 259 4.22 -0.99 -10.76
C TYR A 259 4.00 -1.30 -9.27
N LEU A 260 5.06 -1.69 -8.55
CA LEU A 260 4.98 -2.02 -7.12
C LEU A 260 4.53 -0.82 -6.28
N VAL A 261 5.08 0.36 -6.54
CA VAL A 261 4.66 1.60 -5.85
C VAL A 261 3.18 1.90 -6.11
N THR A 262 2.71 1.67 -7.33
CA THR A 262 1.29 1.85 -7.67
C THR A 262 0.40 0.89 -6.87
N VAL A 263 0.74 -0.39 -6.83
CA VAL A 263 0.03 -1.39 -6.03
C VAL A 263 0.03 -1.00 -4.55
N ALA A 264 1.18 -0.58 -4.01
CA ALA A 264 1.31 -0.19 -2.61
C ALA A 264 0.44 1.04 -2.25
N LYS A 265 0.39 2.06 -3.10
CA LYS A 265 -0.47 3.24 -2.91
C LYS A 265 -1.95 2.87 -2.84
N VAL A 266 -2.40 2.01 -3.75
CA VAL A 266 -3.80 1.59 -3.82
C VAL A 266 -4.18 0.74 -2.59
N ILE A 267 -3.31 -0.17 -2.17
CA ILE A 267 -3.52 -0.94 -0.94
C ILE A 267 -3.56 0.00 0.28
N CYS A 268 -2.64 0.98 0.35
CA CYS A 268 -2.59 1.94 1.45
C CYS A 268 -3.91 2.69 1.65
N VAL A 269 -4.53 3.16 0.56
CA VAL A 269 -5.85 3.82 0.61
C VAL A 269 -6.92 2.91 1.17
N ASN A 270 -6.98 1.66 0.70
CA ASN A 270 -7.97 0.70 1.15
C ASN A 270 -7.78 0.34 2.65
N VAL A 271 -6.52 0.23 3.09
CA VAL A 271 -6.19 0.03 4.50
C VAL A 271 -6.63 1.22 5.36
N MET A 272 -6.36 2.45 4.92
CA MET A 272 -6.79 3.67 5.64
C MET A 272 -8.31 3.78 5.72
N ALA A 273 -9.01 3.40 4.66
CA ALA A 273 -10.47 3.41 4.62
C ALA A 273 -11.10 2.21 5.37
N GLY A 274 -10.32 1.15 5.65
CA GLY A 274 -10.80 -0.12 6.22
C GLY A 274 -11.71 -0.91 5.27
N GLU A 275 -11.87 -0.45 4.04
CA GLU A 275 -12.68 -1.08 2.99
C GLU A 275 -12.15 -0.67 1.60
N PRO A 276 -12.43 -1.44 0.55
CA PRO A 276 -12.10 -1.04 -0.81
C PRO A 276 -12.75 0.30 -1.17
N VAL A 277 -11.94 1.26 -1.58
CA VAL A 277 -12.42 2.56 -2.00
C VAL A 277 -13.04 2.43 -3.39
N ILE A 278 -14.31 2.83 -3.53
CA ILE A 278 -14.98 2.87 -4.83
C ILE A 278 -14.33 3.96 -5.66
N SER A 279 -13.72 3.56 -6.74
CA SER A 279 -12.85 4.43 -7.53
C SER A 279 -13.51 4.84 -8.82
N ASP A 280 -13.90 6.09 -8.91
CA ASP A 280 -13.96 6.71 -10.23
C ASP A 280 -12.54 7.05 -10.71
N THR A 281 -12.40 7.32 -11.99
CA THR A 281 -11.12 7.67 -12.62
C THR A 281 -10.45 8.90 -12.00
N ASN A 282 -11.20 9.86 -11.48
CA ASN A 282 -10.67 11.07 -10.87
C ASN A 282 -10.11 10.79 -9.48
N GLU A 283 -10.79 9.94 -8.71
CA GLU A 283 -10.30 9.55 -7.38
C GLU A 283 -9.01 8.73 -7.48
N ILE A 284 -8.92 7.82 -8.45
CA ILE A 284 -7.67 7.09 -8.72
C ILE A 284 -6.50 8.04 -9.03
N LYS A 285 -6.72 9.07 -9.86
CA LYS A 285 -5.67 10.07 -10.13
C LYS A 285 -5.20 10.77 -8.85
N LYS A 286 -6.12 11.09 -7.95
CA LYS A 286 -5.80 11.70 -6.65
C LYS A 286 -5.07 10.75 -5.70
N ILE A 287 -5.34 9.45 -5.79
CA ILE A 287 -4.58 8.43 -5.06
C ILE A 287 -3.14 8.39 -5.58
N LEU A 288 -2.98 8.30 -6.89
CA LEU A 288 -1.67 8.16 -7.52
C LEU A 288 -0.77 9.38 -7.31
N ASN A 289 -1.32 10.61 -7.37
CA ASN A 289 -0.58 11.85 -7.19
C ASN A 289 -0.46 12.32 -5.73
N GLY A 290 -1.06 11.59 -4.77
CA GLY A 290 -0.97 11.87 -3.34
C GLY A 290 -2.03 12.83 -2.78
N GLU A 291 -2.86 13.46 -3.62
CA GLU A 291 -3.89 14.40 -3.16
C GLU A 291 -4.92 13.74 -2.23
N TYR A 292 -5.20 12.46 -2.43
CA TYR A 292 -6.09 11.71 -1.55
C TYR A 292 -5.60 11.74 -0.10
N PHE A 293 -4.31 11.48 0.11
CA PHE A 293 -3.71 11.39 1.46
C PHE A 293 -3.66 12.75 2.14
N THR A 294 -3.28 13.79 1.41
CA THR A 294 -3.26 15.16 1.97
C THR A 294 -4.64 15.66 2.37
N ARG A 295 -5.71 15.24 1.68
CA ARG A 295 -7.09 15.50 2.11
C ARG A 295 -7.49 14.78 3.39
N GLN A 296 -6.80 13.70 3.73
CA GLN A 296 -6.96 12.98 5.00
C GLN A 296 -5.98 13.48 6.08
N ASN A 297 -5.35 14.63 5.86
CA ASN A 297 -4.32 15.22 6.73
C ASN A 297 -3.10 14.30 6.94
N VAL A 298 -2.79 13.43 5.97
CA VAL A 298 -1.58 12.59 5.97
C VAL A 298 -0.58 13.15 4.98
N PHE A 299 0.53 13.65 5.49
CA PHE A 299 1.60 14.31 4.74
C PHE A 299 2.85 13.43 4.65
N ASN A 300 3.72 13.71 3.71
CA ASN A 300 4.96 12.98 3.45
C ASN A 300 4.73 11.50 3.11
N LEU A 301 3.54 11.11 2.62
CA LEU A 301 3.29 9.73 2.18
C LEU A 301 3.62 9.56 0.70
N VAL A 302 2.99 10.38 -0.15
CA VAL A 302 3.26 10.40 -1.60
C VAL A 302 3.81 11.77 -1.92
N ASP A 303 5.12 11.88 -1.90
CA ASP A 303 5.82 13.07 -2.36
C ASP A 303 5.97 13.03 -3.87
N TYR A 304 6.34 14.16 -4.45
CA TYR A 304 6.81 14.21 -5.82
C TYR A 304 8.21 13.56 -5.86
N ASP A 305 8.18 12.24 -5.94
CA ASP A 305 9.35 11.39 -5.83
C ASP A 305 9.89 10.95 -7.21
N TYR A 306 10.84 10.03 -7.18
CA TYR A 306 11.41 9.35 -8.34
C TYR A 306 10.39 8.80 -9.34
N PHE A 307 9.17 8.47 -8.89
CA PHE A 307 8.07 7.92 -9.68
C PHE A 307 6.95 8.93 -9.97
N GLY A 308 6.87 10.00 -9.20
CA GLY A 308 5.73 10.92 -9.15
C GLY A 308 5.39 11.62 -10.49
N TRP A 309 6.38 11.84 -11.35
CA TRP A 309 6.18 12.49 -12.63
C TRP A 309 5.28 11.72 -13.60
N LEU A 310 5.16 10.39 -13.41
CA LEU A 310 4.29 9.50 -14.20
C LEU A 310 2.83 9.55 -13.72
N ASN A 311 2.59 10.08 -12.53
CA ASN A 311 1.24 10.18 -11.95
C ASN A 311 0.49 11.45 -12.39
N ASN A 312 1.06 12.21 -13.32
CA ASN A 312 0.46 13.41 -13.88
C ASN A 312 0.05 13.19 -15.35
N SER A 313 -0.86 14.04 -15.83
CA SER A 313 -1.26 14.06 -17.24
C SER A 313 -0.06 14.33 -18.18
N PRO A 314 0.02 13.70 -19.34
CA PRO A 314 -0.99 12.77 -19.91
C PRO A 314 -0.76 11.28 -19.57
N TYR A 315 0.22 10.94 -18.76
CA TYR A 315 0.64 9.55 -18.56
C TYR A 315 -0.29 8.78 -17.62
N VAL A 316 -0.78 9.44 -16.58
CA VAL A 316 -1.71 8.84 -15.62
C VAL A 316 -2.98 8.29 -16.29
N GLU A 317 -3.47 8.95 -17.35
CA GLU A 317 -4.66 8.51 -18.10
C GLU A 317 -4.50 7.13 -18.72
N GLN A 318 -3.28 6.72 -19.03
CA GLN A 318 -3.00 5.43 -19.65
C GLN A 318 -3.04 4.28 -18.64
N ILE A 319 -2.60 4.54 -17.41
CA ILE A 319 -2.53 3.51 -16.36
C ILE A 319 -3.81 3.41 -15.52
N VAL A 320 -4.69 4.42 -15.57
CA VAL A 320 -5.91 4.46 -14.72
C VAL A 320 -6.77 3.22 -14.92
N GLY A 321 -6.92 2.71 -16.15
CA GLY A 321 -7.70 1.50 -16.43
C GLY A 321 -7.16 0.27 -15.67
N SER A 322 -5.84 0.07 -15.67
CA SER A 322 -5.18 -1.01 -14.92
C SER A 322 -5.32 -0.83 -13.42
N VAL A 323 -5.34 0.41 -12.92
CA VAL A 323 -5.54 0.69 -11.50
C VAL A 323 -7.00 0.48 -11.08
N VAL A 324 -7.96 0.75 -11.94
CA VAL A 324 -9.38 0.37 -11.73
C VAL A 324 -9.50 -1.15 -11.59
N GLU A 325 -8.87 -1.91 -12.48
CA GLU A 325 -8.87 -3.38 -12.40
C GLU A 325 -8.18 -3.87 -11.11
N LEU A 326 -7.06 -3.24 -10.71
CA LEU A 326 -6.42 -3.53 -9.42
C LEU A 326 -7.40 -3.35 -8.26
N GLN A 327 -8.13 -2.23 -8.22
CA GLN A 327 -9.15 -2.00 -7.19
C GLN A 327 -10.26 -3.05 -7.19
N HIS A 328 -10.73 -3.46 -8.38
CA HIS A 328 -11.72 -4.53 -8.48
C HIS A 328 -11.22 -5.85 -7.87
N ARG A 329 -9.96 -6.22 -8.10
CA ARG A 329 -9.37 -7.42 -7.48
C ARG A 329 -9.18 -7.27 -5.98
N LEU A 330 -8.83 -6.07 -5.51
CA LEU A 330 -8.68 -5.76 -4.10
C LEU A 330 -10.00 -5.77 -3.32
N VAL A 331 -11.16 -5.70 -3.99
CA VAL A 331 -12.48 -5.87 -3.34
C VAL A 331 -12.60 -7.20 -2.60
N ALA A 332 -11.88 -8.24 -3.05
CA ALA A 332 -11.87 -9.55 -2.42
C ALA A 332 -11.11 -9.61 -1.08
N TYR A 333 -10.42 -8.55 -0.68
CA TYR A 333 -9.56 -8.54 0.51
C TYR A 333 -10.22 -7.91 1.73
N ASP A 334 -9.88 -8.44 2.91
CA ASP A 334 -10.26 -7.88 4.20
C ASP A 334 -9.21 -6.86 4.68
N PHE A 335 -9.50 -5.60 4.53
CA PHE A 335 -8.65 -4.51 4.99
C PHE A 335 -8.81 -4.18 6.47
N SER A 336 -9.81 -4.75 7.15
CA SER A 336 -10.01 -4.56 8.59
C SER A 336 -9.12 -5.48 9.44
N ARG A 337 -8.70 -6.62 8.88
CA ARG A 337 -7.88 -7.64 9.54
C ARG A 337 -6.54 -7.81 8.82
N MET A 338 -5.57 -7.06 9.26
CA MET A 338 -4.20 -7.19 8.77
C MET A 338 -3.28 -7.47 9.93
N GLY A 339 -2.35 -8.39 9.74
CA GLY A 339 -1.20 -8.48 10.62
C GLY A 339 -0.33 -7.23 10.50
N GLU A 340 0.22 -6.77 11.60
CA GLU A 340 1.21 -5.68 11.62
C GLU A 340 2.58 -6.22 11.18
N THR A 341 2.70 -6.60 9.91
CA THR A 341 3.93 -7.18 9.34
C THR A 341 4.27 -6.49 8.03
N ASP A 342 5.53 -6.56 7.63
CA ASP A 342 5.96 -6.10 6.30
C ASP A 342 5.35 -7.01 5.23
N ILE A 343 4.26 -6.56 4.61
CA ILE A 343 3.55 -7.32 3.58
C ILE A 343 4.17 -7.17 2.20
N PHE A 344 4.99 -6.14 1.99
CA PHE A 344 5.61 -5.85 0.69
C PHE A 344 7.00 -6.46 0.51
N GLY A 345 7.68 -6.86 1.59
CA GLY A 345 9.05 -7.38 1.51
C GLY A 345 9.19 -8.56 0.55
N HIS A 346 8.25 -9.51 0.56
CA HIS A 346 8.25 -10.64 -0.36
C HIS A 346 7.94 -10.23 -1.81
N LEU A 347 7.03 -9.30 -2.02
CA LEU A 347 6.69 -8.78 -3.35
C LEU A 347 7.86 -7.98 -3.92
N LEU A 348 8.51 -7.16 -3.09
CA LEU A 348 9.75 -6.46 -3.43
C LEU A 348 10.85 -7.48 -3.81
N ALA A 349 11.01 -8.54 -3.02
CA ALA A 349 12.00 -9.57 -3.28
C ALA A 349 11.80 -10.27 -4.63
N GLN A 350 10.56 -10.39 -5.10
CA GLN A 350 10.21 -11.01 -6.36
C GLN A 350 10.36 -10.05 -7.56
N LEU A 351 9.90 -8.81 -7.40
CA LEU A 351 9.88 -7.80 -8.48
C LEU A 351 11.22 -7.06 -8.62
N ALA A 352 11.97 -6.89 -7.52
CA ALA A 352 13.31 -6.33 -7.59
C ALA A 352 14.28 -7.34 -8.21
N ASN A 353 15.04 -6.91 -9.20
CA ASN A 353 16.06 -7.75 -9.81
C ASN A 353 17.02 -8.27 -8.74
N LYS A 354 17.21 -9.59 -8.67
CA LYS A 354 18.11 -10.24 -7.70
C LYS A 354 19.54 -9.69 -7.77
N GLU A 355 20.01 -9.38 -8.97
CA GLU A 355 21.33 -8.77 -9.17
C GLU A 355 21.40 -7.37 -8.58
N HIS A 356 20.33 -6.58 -8.71
CA HIS A 356 20.22 -5.25 -8.13
C HIS A 356 20.25 -5.30 -6.60
N ARG A 357 19.49 -6.19 -5.98
CA ARG A 357 19.50 -6.37 -4.51
C ARG A 357 20.86 -6.81 -3.97
N LEU A 358 21.50 -7.78 -4.65
CA LEU A 358 22.84 -8.23 -4.28
C LEU A 358 23.90 -7.13 -4.45
N MET A 359 23.72 -6.26 -5.43
CA MET A 359 24.55 -5.10 -5.67
C MET A 359 24.40 -4.07 -4.55
N LEU A 360 23.18 -3.83 -4.09
CA LEU A 360 22.87 -2.91 -3.00
C LEU A 360 23.18 -3.49 -1.61
N GLY A 361 23.56 -4.77 -1.52
CA GLY A 361 23.75 -5.46 -0.24
C GLY A 361 22.47 -5.54 0.59
N GLN A 362 21.30 -5.47 -0.07
CA GLN A 362 20.00 -5.51 0.59
C GLN A 362 19.70 -6.93 1.08
N GLU A 363 19.79 -7.11 2.39
CA GLU A 363 19.37 -8.31 3.08
C GLU A 363 18.18 -7.99 3.98
N PHE A 364 17.09 -8.75 3.80
CA PHE A 364 15.87 -8.53 4.58
C PHE A 364 16.06 -9.00 6.02
N THR A 365 15.70 -8.13 6.96
CA THR A 365 15.72 -8.47 8.38
C THR A 365 14.51 -9.32 8.72
N PRO A 366 14.68 -10.56 9.23
CA PRO A 366 13.56 -11.34 9.73
C PRO A 366 12.85 -10.60 10.88
N HIS A 367 11.51 -10.66 10.91
CA HIS A 367 10.69 -9.98 11.92
C HIS A 367 11.11 -10.32 13.35
N TRP A 368 11.37 -11.60 13.65
CA TRP A 368 11.74 -12.03 14.98
C TRP A 368 13.08 -11.43 15.45
N VAL A 369 14.05 -11.23 14.53
CA VAL A 369 15.32 -10.54 14.84
C VAL A 369 15.08 -9.08 15.16
N ALA A 370 14.28 -8.39 14.34
CA ALA A 370 13.95 -6.99 14.58
C ALA A 370 13.20 -6.81 15.90
N GLN A 371 12.26 -7.71 16.20
CA GLN A 371 11.52 -7.72 17.44
C GLN A 371 12.46 -7.86 18.65
N ASP A 372 13.32 -8.88 18.67
CA ASP A 372 14.25 -9.14 19.78
C ASP A 372 15.18 -7.93 20.02
N ILE A 373 15.72 -7.34 18.93
CA ILE A 373 16.60 -6.17 19.04
C ILE A 373 15.84 -4.97 19.59
N VAL A 374 14.63 -4.70 19.11
CA VAL A 374 13.83 -3.57 19.57
C VAL A 374 13.42 -3.76 21.03
N GLU A 375 12.93 -4.92 21.42
CA GLU A 375 12.53 -5.21 22.81
C GLU A 375 13.69 -5.04 23.77
N TYR A 376 14.87 -5.57 23.43
CA TYR A 376 16.09 -5.39 24.23
C TYR A 376 16.45 -3.89 24.42
N ASN A 377 16.38 -3.09 23.35
CA ASN A 377 16.68 -1.67 23.43
C ASN A 377 15.60 -0.89 24.21
N MET A 378 14.34 -1.26 24.09
CA MET A 378 13.26 -0.65 24.86
C MET A 378 13.43 -0.90 26.37
N ASP A 379 13.90 -2.08 26.77
CA ASP A 379 14.24 -2.39 28.17
C ASP A 379 15.38 -1.50 28.68
N LEU A 380 16.39 -1.23 27.85
CA LEU A 380 17.48 -0.32 28.18
C LEU A 380 17.04 1.14 28.31
N LEU A 381 16.01 1.54 27.58
CA LEU A 381 15.42 2.88 27.63
C LEU A 381 14.41 3.05 28.76
N ALA A 382 14.18 2.02 29.59
CA ALA A 382 13.18 2.05 30.65
C ALA A 382 13.30 3.32 31.53
N GLY A 383 12.22 4.10 31.58
CA GLY A 383 12.14 5.37 32.29
C GLY A 383 12.51 6.61 31.47
N ASN A 384 12.98 6.47 30.23
CA ASN A 384 13.20 7.57 29.28
C ASN A 384 12.20 7.51 28.14
N SER A 385 11.76 8.66 27.64
CA SER A 385 10.94 8.71 26.43
C SER A 385 11.74 8.17 25.25
N PRO A 386 11.27 7.12 24.54
CA PRO A 386 11.99 6.56 23.41
C PRO A 386 12.00 7.56 22.24
N ARG A 387 13.16 7.67 21.60
CA ARG A 387 13.36 8.40 20.34
C ARG A 387 14.25 7.54 19.48
N ILE A 388 13.61 6.82 18.57
CA ILE A 388 14.20 5.71 17.82
C ILE A 388 14.42 6.14 16.38
N VAL A 389 15.57 5.80 15.83
CA VAL A 389 15.84 5.99 14.40
C VAL A 389 16.37 4.71 13.77
N ASP A 390 15.87 4.41 12.57
CA ASP A 390 16.44 3.44 11.66
C ASP A 390 17.12 4.17 10.51
N MET A 391 18.44 4.02 10.43
CA MET A 391 19.29 4.76 9.48
C MET A 391 19.33 4.13 8.09
N CYS A 392 18.84 2.89 7.94
CA CYS A 392 18.76 2.12 6.69
C CYS A 392 17.49 1.26 6.73
N CYS A 393 16.32 1.93 6.74
CA CYS A 393 15.07 1.30 7.17
C CYS A 393 14.51 0.25 6.19
N GLY A 394 14.98 0.19 4.95
CA GLY A 394 14.43 -0.71 3.96
C GLY A 394 12.92 -0.53 3.82
N SER A 395 12.17 -1.62 3.83
CA SER A 395 10.69 -1.61 3.85
C SER A 395 10.09 -1.29 5.23
N GLY A 396 10.89 -1.05 6.27
CA GLY A 396 10.45 -0.54 7.56
C GLY A 396 10.23 -1.58 8.66
N VAL A 397 10.86 -2.75 8.62
CA VAL A 397 10.64 -3.80 9.61
C VAL A 397 10.96 -3.36 11.04
N PHE A 398 12.10 -2.66 11.26
CA PHE A 398 12.43 -2.11 12.58
C PHE A 398 11.47 -0.99 13.00
N LEU A 399 10.97 -0.20 12.04
CA LEU A 399 9.99 0.85 12.33
C LEU A 399 8.67 0.24 12.84
N ILE A 400 8.18 -0.83 12.19
CA ILE A 400 6.98 -1.56 12.61
C ILE A 400 7.16 -2.15 14.01
N GLU A 401 8.26 -2.85 14.28
CA GLU A 401 8.51 -3.45 15.59
C GLU A 401 8.69 -2.37 16.67
N SER A 402 9.30 -1.22 16.33
CA SER A 402 9.39 -0.06 17.23
C SER A 402 8.03 0.54 17.56
N ILE A 403 7.13 0.67 16.57
CA ILE A 403 5.74 1.12 16.79
C ILE A 403 5.04 0.16 17.76
N LYS A 404 5.13 -1.14 17.55
CA LYS A 404 4.53 -2.15 18.42
C LYS A 404 5.08 -2.05 19.85
N ALA A 405 6.39 -1.90 20.00
CA ALA A 405 7.04 -1.80 21.30
C ALA A 405 6.65 -0.53 22.05
N VAL A 406 6.61 0.63 21.37
CA VAL A 406 6.16 1.90 21.96
C VAL A 406 4.69 1.81 22.36
N ARG A 407 3.82 1.29 21.48
CA ARG A 407 2.40 1.11 21.79
C ARG A 407 2.18 0.22 23.00
N ARG A 408 2.93 -0.88 23.11
CA ARG A 408 2.87 -1.76 24.32
C ARG A 408 3.33 -1.04 25.57
N GLN A 409 4.47 -0.34 25.51
CA GLN A 409 5.05 0.35 26.68
C GLN A 409 4.13 1.44 27.23
N TYR A 410 3.46 2.19 26.35
CA TYR A 410 2.58 3.30 26.72
C TYR A 410 1.10 2.95 26.76
N ASP A 411 0.74 1.68 26.50
CA ASP A 411 -0.64 1.18 26.46
C ASP A 411 -1.51 2.00 25.46
N ILE A 412 -0.95 2.26 24.26
CA ILE A 412 -1.61 3.07 23.22
C ILE A 412 -2.56 2.18 22.42
N VAL A 413 -3.83 2.35 22.66
CA VAL A 413 -4.93 1.67 21.95
C VAL A 413 -6.03 2.67 21.59
N PRO A 414 -6.77 2.48 20.48
CA PRO A 414 -7.78 3.44 20.03
C PRO A 414 -8.83 3.79 21.08
N GLU A 415 -9.25 2.82 21.88
CA GLU A 415 -10.33 2.97 22.86
C GLU A 415 -9.97 3.89 24.04
N ARG A 416 -8.68 4.09 24.28
CA ARG A 416 -8.14 4.88 25.40
C ARG A 416 -7.21 5.99 24.94
N TYR A 417 -7.22 6.28 23.64
CA TYR A 417 -6.29 7.24 23.03
C TYR A 417 -6.48 8.65 23.60
N SER A 418 -5.37 9.27 23.97
CA SER A 418 -5.29 10.65 24.45
C SER A 418 -4.19 11.40 23.71
N THR A 419 -4.56 12.44 22.95
CA THR A 419 -3.61 13.23 22.14
C THR A 419 -2.42 13.77 22.93
N GLU A 420 -2.63 14.19 24.18
CA GLU A 420 -1.53 14.73 25.00
C GLU A 420 -0.45 13.72 25.35
N LYS A 421 -0.82 12.43 25.44
CA LYS A 421 0.05 11.36 25.89
C LYS A 421 0.50 10.44 24.76
N ASP A 422 -0.40 10.13 23.85
CA ASP A 422 -0.26 9.02 22.92
C ASP A 422 0.27 9.46 21.55
N ASP A 423 0.26 10.77 21.26
CA ASP A 423 0.86 11.36 20.04
C ASP A 423 2.37 11.11 19.92
N ILE A 424 3.02 10.67 21.00
CA ILE A 424 4.43 10.29 20.98
C ILE A 424 4.73 9.26 19.89
N VAL A 425 3.82 8.30 19.63
CA VAL A 425 4.02 7.24 18.64
C VAL A 425 4.13 7.76 17.20
N PHE A 426 3.54 8.94 16.92
CA PHE A 426 3.65 9.58 15.60
C PHE A 426 4.96 10.32 15.37
N SER A 427 5.74 10.60 16.42
CA SER A 427 6.91 11.47 16.35
C SER A 427 8.20 10.85 16.89
N CYS A 428 8.13 9.79 17.69
CA CYS A 428 9.31 9.23 18.36
C CYS A 428 10.10 8.20 17.52
N ILE A 429 9.57 7.80 16.36
CA ILE A 429 10.20 6.79 15.50
C ILE A 429 10.42 7.42 14.13
N MET A 430 11.64 7.35 13.61
CA MET A 430 12.02 7.92 12.31
C MET A 430 12.82 6.93 11.49
N GLY A 431 12.63 6.97 10.15
CA GLY A 431 13.36 6.12 9.21
C GLY A 431 14.02 6.91 8.10
N PHE A 432 15.21 6.46 7.70
CA PHE A 432 15.90 6.94 6.51
C PHE A 432 16.26 5.76 5.62
N ASP A 433 16.18 5.95 4.32
CA ASP A 433 16.76 5.04 3.35
C ASP A 433 17.16 5.80 2.08
N ILE A 434 18.15 5.28 1.40
CA ILE A 434 18.65 5.85 0.15
C ILE A 434 17.91 5.29 -1.06
N ASP A 435 17.20 4.18 -0.92
CA ASP A 435 16.39 3.56 -1.96
C ASP A 435 14.97 4.16 -1.96
N PRO A 436 14.57 4.90 -3.00
CA PRO A 436 13.25 5.55 -3.05
C PRO A 436 12.09 4.55 -3.02
N LEU A 437 12.28 3.34 -3.57
CA LEU A 437 11.28 2.29 -3.51
C LEU A 437 11.10 1.78 -2.08
N ALA A 438 12.21 1.47 -1.39
CA ALA A 438 12.19 1.02 -0.01
C ALA A 438 11.49 2.05 0.90
N VAL A 439 11.82 3.33 0.74
CA VAL A 439 11.17 4.44 1.47
C VAL A 439 9.66 4.46 1.25
N MET A 440 9.20 4.32 0.00
CA MET A 440 7.77 4.32 -0.28
C MET A 440 7.06 3.13 0.38
N LEU A 441 7.66 1.95 0.33
CA LEU A 441 7.10 0.76 0.99
C LEU A 441 7.12 0.90 2.52
N ALA A 442 8.19 1.45 3.09
CA ALA A 442 8.26 1.74 4.53
C ALA A 442 7.17 2.72 4.98
N LYS A 443 6.90 3.76 4.19
CA LYS A 443 5.80 4.71 4.44
C LYS A 443 4.44 4.02 4.46
N VAL A 444 4.17 3.14 3.49
CA VAL A 444 2.92 2.39 3.44
C VAL A 444 2.81 1.41 4.61
N ASN A 445 3.87 0.69 4.92
CA ASN A 445 3.93 -0.22 6.07
C ASN A 445 3.72 0.54 7.40
N TRP A 446 4.29 1.73 7.54
CA TRP A 446 4.05 2.61 8.69
C TRP A 446 2.57 3.00 8.82
N VAL A 447 1.94 3.42 7.72
CA VAL A 447 0.50 3.74 7.70
C VAL A 447 -0.32 2.52 8.11
N MET A 448 0.02 1.34 7.63
CA MET A 448 -0.67 0.09 8.00
C MET A 448 -0.52 -0.22 9.50
N ALA A 449 0.66 -0.02 10.07
CA ALA A 449 0.90 -0.25 11.50
C ALA A 449 0.18 0.78 12.40
N MET A 450 -0.15 1.96 11.86
CA MET A 450 -0.80 3.05 12.57
C MET A 450 -2.29 3.23 12.26
N ARG A 451 -2.84 2.43 11.34
CA ARG A 451 -4.18 2.64 10.74
C ARG A 451 -5.33 2.83 11.72
N ASP A 452 -5.32 2.09 12.82
CA ASP A 452 -6.36 2.11 13.84
C ASP A 452 -6.33 3.42 14.67
N LEU A 453 -5.20 4.11 14.70
CA LEU A 453 -5.06 5.38 15.40
C LEU A 453 -5.50 6.59 14.55
N PHE A 454 -5.62 6.45 13.23
CA PHE A 454 -6.04 7.56 12.35
C PHE A 454 -7.48 8.04 12.62
N SER A 455 -8.37 7.15 13.09
CA SER A 455 -9.75 7.51 13.41
C SER A 455 -9.88 8.29 14.72
N VAL A 456 -8.89 8.23 15.60
CA VAL A 456 -8.89 8.85 16.94
C VAL A 456 -7.90 10.01 17.07
N HIS A 457 -6.92 10.09 16.17
CA HIS A 457 -5.99 11.22 16.11
C HIS A 457 -6.65 12.43 15.42
N HIS A 458 -6.52 13.60 16.02
CA HIS A 458 -7.12 14.84 15.52
C HIS A 458 -6.04 15.88 15.19
N GLY A 459 -5.28 15.65 14.15
CA GLY A 459 -4.22 16.56 13.75
C GLY A 459 -3.60 16.16 12.43
N ASP A 460 -2.65 16.95 11.99
CA ASP A 460 -1.83 16.64 10.82
C ASP A 460 -0.86 15.51 11.15
N ILE A 461 -0.84 14.47 10.33
CA ILE A 461 0.05 13.33 10.46
C ILE A 461 1.14 13.47 9.39
N THR A 462 2.39 13.61 9.81
CA THR A 462 3.54 13.55 8.90
C THR A 462 4.24 12.22 9.05
N VAL A 463 4.25 11.40 7.98
CA VAL A 463 4.95 10.11 8.00
C VAL A 463 6.45 10.34 8.19
N PRO A 464 7.07 9.86 9.29
CA PRO A 464 8.43 10.24 9.67
C PRO A 464 9.49 9.37 8.98
N ILE A 465 9.36 9.15 7.67
CA ILE A 465 10.27 8.34 6.86
C ILE A 465 10.71 9.15 5.65
N TYR A 466 12.02 9.20 5.39
CA TYR A 466 12.59 10.12 4.42
C TYR A 466 13.58 9.43 3.50
N HIS A 467 13.53 9.78 2.22
CA HIS A 467 14.51 9.39 1.22
C HIS A 467 15.76 10.25 1.40
N ALA A 468 16.73 9.75 2.13
CA ALA A 468 17.95 10.49 2.47
C ALA A 468 19.13 9.55 2.72
N ASP A 469 20.31 10.06 2.43
CA ASP A 469 21.53 9.43 2.86
C ASP A 469 21.83 9.78 4.33
N SER A 470 21.69 8.83 5.19
CA SER A 470 21.89 9.01 6.64
C SER A 470 23.35 9.23 7.05
N LEU A 471 24.31 8.90 6.19
CA LEU A 471 25.75 9.09 6.45
C LEU A 471 26.24 10.50 6.06
N PHE A 472 25.56 11.15 5.10
CA PHE A 472 25.90 12.49 4.61
C PHE A 472 25.19 13.60 5.38
N VAL A 473 25.40 13.65 6.67
CA VAL A 473 24.76 14.62 7.55
C VAL A 473 25.28 16.05 7.34
N ALA A 474 26.49 16.22 6.83
CA ALA A 474 27.14 17.53 6.89
C ALA A 474 27.15 18.27 5.55
N THR A 475 27.38 17.62 4.43
CA THR A 475 27.49 18.33 3.16
C THR A 475 27.43 17.37 1.96
N PRO A 476 26.26 17.16 1.36
CA PRO A 476 26.19 16.40 0.11
C PRO A 476 27.03 17.02 -1.02
N ILE A 477 27.50 18.24 -0.84
CA ILE A 477 27.99 19.07 -1.93
C ILE A 477 29.43 19.51 -1.78
N THR A 478 29.95 19.68 -0.55
CA THR A 478 31.28 20.27 -0.35
C THR A 478 32.29 19.37 0.33
N HIS A 479 31.90 18.21 0.86
CA HIS A 479 32.74 17.36 1.72
C HIS A 479 33.39 18.11 2.91
N GLN A 480 32.87 19.28 3.25
CA GLN A 480 33.36 20.09 4.36
C GLN A 480 32.29 20.21 5.45
N MET A 481 32.67 19.92 6.68
CA MET A 481 31.87 20.33 7.83
C MET A 481 31.82 21.86 7.82
N PRO A 482 30.68 22.49 8.16
CA PRO A 482 30.66 23.93 8.28
C PRO A 482 31.68 24.33 9.36
N ASP A 483 32.72 25.02 8.95
CA ASP A 483 33.53 25.77 9.89
C ASP A 483 32.65 26.89 10.46
N ASP A 484 32.82 27.23 11.73
CA ASP A 484 32.06 28.30 12.38
C ASP A 484 32.14 29.66 11.64
N ASP A 485 33.07 29.78 10.70
CA ASP A 485 33.31 30.97 9.87
C ASP A 485 32.77 30.91 8.42
N ASN A 486 32.27 29.76 7.94
CA ASN A 486 31.78 29.62 6.55
C ASN A 486 30.32 29.23 6.56
N ASP A 487 29.49 30.23 6.61
CA ASP A 487 28.08 30.20 7.01
C ASP A 487 27.08 29.73 5.95
N ALA A 488 27.47 28.96 4.93
CA ALA A 488 26.54 28.56 3.90
C ALA A 488 26.79 27.20 3.24
N TYR A 489 25.68 26.50 2.92
CA TYR A 489 25.67 25.31 2.08
C TYR A 489 25.30 25.68 0.65
N ILE A 490 25.96 25.11 -0.34
CA ILE A 490 25.72 25.41 -1.76
C ILE A 490 24.89 24.28 -2.38
N LEU A 491 23.71 24.62 -2.88
CA LEU A 491 22.90 23.75 -3.71
C LEU A 491 23.28 23.91 -5.16
N HIS A 492 23.70 22.84 -5.83
CA HIS A 492 24.01 22.85 -7.26
C HIS A 492 22.80 22.41 -8.08
N PHE A 493 22.25 23.32 -8.84
CA PHE A 493 21.32 23.01 -9.92
C PHE A 493 22.12 22.92 -11.24
N ALA A 494 21.54 22.36 -12.28
CA ALA A 494 22.25 22.10 -13.54
C ALA A 494 23.02 23.31 -14.11
N HIS A 495 22.56 24.54 -13.83
CA HIS A 495 23.13 25.78 -14.37
C HIS A 495 23.31 26.90 -13.34
N HIS A 496 22.85 26.69 -12.10
CA HIS A 496 22.87 27.70 -11.05
C HIS A 496 23.24 27.09 -9.70
N GLU A 497 23.79 27.94 -8.85
CA GLU A 497 24.08 27.59 -7.45
C GLU A 497 23.25 28.48 -6.54
N VAL A 498 22.68 27.86 -5.50
CA VAL A 498 21.93 28.57 -4.46
C VAL A 498 22.60 28.32 -3.13
N SER A 499 22.93 29.38 -2.41
CA SER A 499 23.53 29.31 -1.10
C SER A 499 22.46 29.29 -0.01
N LEU A 500 22.51 28.33 0.90
CA LEU A 500 21.66 28.26 2.09
C LEU A 500 22.50 28.54 3.35
N PRO A 501 22.09 29.49 4.21
CA PRO A 501 22.80 29.75 5.47
C PRO A 501 22.88 28.51 6.35
N ALA A 502 24.06 28.24 6.91
CA ALA A 502 24.33 27.03 7.69
C ALA A 502 23.40 26.88 8.90
N PHE A 503 23.02 27.96 9.56
CA PHE A 503 22.12 27.93 10.70
C PHE A 503 20.76 27.30 10.36
N LEU A 504 20.26 27.49 9.10
CA LEU A 504 18.98 26.98 8.65
C LEU A 504 18.91 25.44 8.69
N LEU A 505 20.06 24.78 8.56
CA LEU A 505 20.19 23.32 8.51
C LEU A 505 20.55 22.71 9.87
N SER A 506 20.53 23.51 10.95
CA SER A 506 20.74 23.02 12.30
C SER A 506 19.46 22.43 12.91
N PRO A 507 19.56 21.42 13.80
CA PRO A 507 18.40 20.82 14.48
C PRO A 507 17.51 21.83 15.21
N GLU A 508 18.08 22.89 15.75
CA GLU A 508 17.38 23.95 16.47
C GLU A 508 16.43 24.75 15.55
N HIS A 509 16.78 24.87 14.26
CA HIS A 509 16.03 25.62 13.26
C HIS A 509 15.19 24.73 12.33
N ARG A 510 14.98 23.46 12.68
CA ARG A 510 14.18 22.54 11.86
C ARG A 510 12.82 23.13 11.48
N LYS A 511 12.09 23.71 12.42
CA LYS A 511 10.80 24.35 12.13
C LYS A 511 10.93 25.53 11.15
N VAL A 512 12.03 26.29 11.28
CA VAL A 512 12.33 27.40 10.35
C VAL A 512 12.61 26.86 8.96
N PHE A 513 13.41 25.81 8.84
CA PHE A 513 13.70 25.15 7.56
C PHE A 513 12.41 24.65 6.89
N ASP A 514 11.57 23.91 7.63
CA ASP A 514 10.33 23.35 7.10
C ASP A 514 9.38 24.46 6.62
N ALA A 515 9.20 25.51 7.42
CA ALA A 515 8.39 26.67 7.04
C ALA A 515 9.00 27.42 5.83
N PHE A 516 10.32 27.62 5.83
CA PHE A 516 11.04 28.29 4.74
C PHE A 516 10.85 27.55 3.42
N MET A 517 11.13 26.27 3.37
CA MET A 517 10.97 25.46 2.17
C MET A 517 9.53 25.43 1.67
N ALA A 518 8.56 25.30 2.57
CA ALA A 518 7.13 25.32 2.22
C ALA A 518 6.68 26.67 1.62
N LYS A 519 7.15 27.81 2.17
CA LYS A 519 6.81 29.14 1.65
C LYS A 519 7.50 29.42 0.32
N VAL A 520 8.78 29.05 0.20
CA VAL A 520 9.54 29.16 -1.06
C VAL A 520 8.85 28.37 -2.18
N TYR A 521 8.53 27.11 -1.92
CA TYR A 521 7.84 26.25 -2.89
C TYR A 521 6.49 26.83 -3.31
N ARG A 522 5.67 27.23 -2.34
CA ARG A 522 4.34 27.81 -2.63
C ARG A 522 4.42 29.06 -3.47
N LEU A 523 5.37 29.95 -3.17
CA LEU A 523 5.57 31.18 -3.94
C LEU A 523 6.06 30.86 -5.36
N ALA A 524 7.02 29.95 -5.51
CA ALA A 524 7.55 29.54 -6.80
C ALA A 524 6.45 28.94 -7.70
N MET A 525 5.61 28.04 -7.15
CA MET A 525 4.51 27.42 -7.90
C MET A 525 3.43 28.41 -8.30
N ALA A 526 3.07 29.35 -7.43
CA ALA A 526 2.11 30.41 -7.75
C ALA A 526 2.62 31.27 -8.89
N ARG A 527 3.88 31.70 -8.82
CA ARG A 527 4.53 32.53 -9.86
C ARG A 527 4.70 31.77 -11.18
N ALA A 528 4.99 30.49 -11.15
CA ALA A 528 5.14 29.69 -12.37
C ALA A 528 3.86 29.64 -13.24
N SER A 529 2.69 29.86 -12.65
CA SER A 529 1.41 29.95 -13.36
C SER A 529 1.09 31.33 -13.92
N GLU A 530 1.88 32.35 -13.58
CA GLU A 530 1.71 33.75 -14.01
C GLU A 530 2.73 34.14 -15.10
N VAL A 531 2.62 35.36 -15.62
CA VAL A 531 3.62 35.92 -16.53
C VAL A 531 4.92 36.16 -15.76
N GLU A 532 6.04 35.77 -16.36
CA GLU A 532 7.37 35.92 -15.76
C GLU A 532 7.69 37.41 -15.47
N THR A 533 7.96 37.70 -14.23
CA THR A 533 8.33 39.03 -13.75
C THR A 533 9.42 38.89 -12.68
N PRO A 534 10.31 39.86 -12.51
CA PRO A 534 11.26 39.86 -11.40
C PRO A 534 10.56 39.79 -10.05
N ILE A 535 11.19 39.11 -9.08
CA ILE A 535 10.65 39.05 -7.73
C ILE A 535 10.86 40.39 -7.02
N GLU A 536 9.79 40.98 -6.52
CA GLU A 536 9.89 42.19 -5.73
C GLU A 536 10.51 41.90 -4.36
N PRO A 537 11.47 42.71 -3.88
CA PRO A 537 12.04 42.54 -2.53
C PRO A 537 10.99 42.49 -1.42
N ALA A 538 9.88 43.21 -1.58
CA ALA A 538 8.76 43.17 -0.65
C ALA A 538 8.08 41.79 -0.58
N ALA A 539 8.05 41.01 -1.64
CA ALA A 539 7.51 39.67 -1.67
C ALA A 539 8.41 38.69 -0.86
N VAL A 540 9.73 38.83 -1.04
CA VAL A 540 10.72 38.03 -0.27
C VAL A 540 10.64 38.35 1.21
N ASN A 541 10.52 39.62 1.60
CA ASN A 541 10.34 40.00 3.01
C ASN A 541 9.07 39.41 3.61
N ARG A 542 7.92 39.48 2.89
CA ARG A 542 6.67 38.85 3.34
C ARG A 542 6.80 37.32 3.48
N LEU A 543 7.60 36.69 2.61
CA LEU A 543 7.89 35.26 2.75
C LEU A 543 8.60 34.96 4.07
N ILE A 544 9.64 35.73 4.42
CA ILE A 544 10.37 35.55 5.68
C ILE A 544 9.46 35.86 6.89
N ASP A 545 8.62 36.90 6.83
CA ASP A 545 7.63 37.18 7.89
C ASP A 545 6.68 35.99 8.11
N ALA A 546 6.24 35.35 7.02
CA ALA A 546 5.41 34.16 7.08
C ALA A 546 6.16 32.92 7.61
N VAL A 547 7.46 32.81 7.35
CA VAL A 547 8.33 31.76 7.91
C VAL A 547 8.44 31.90 9.43
N GLU A 548 8.68 33.10 9.94
CA GLU A 548 8.74 33.38 11.38
C GLU A 548 7.41 33.06 12.07
N THR A 549 6.29 33.43 11.41
CA THR A 549 4.96 33.15 11.92
C THR A 549 4.66 31.66 12.00
N ASP A 550 4.90 30.91 10.90
CA ASP A 550 4.57 29.47 10.85
C ASP A 550 5.52 28.62 11.71
N SER A 551 6.79 29.04 11.83
CA SER A 551 7.75 28.33 12.67
C SER A 551 7.62 28.66 14.16
N GLU A 552 6.92 29.72 14.51
CA GLU A 552 6.86 30.30 15.86
C GLU A 552 8.23 30.73 16.39
N ILE A 553 9.20 30.99 15.53
CA ILE A 553 10.58 31.37 15.86
C ILE A 553 10.87 32.73 15.23
N THR A 554 11.26 33.70 16.07
CA THR A 554 11.72 35.00 15.61
C THR A 554 13.22 34.93 15.34
N LEU A 555 13.64 35.28 14.13
CA LEU A 555 15.02 35.31 13.70
C LEU A 555 15.71 36.61 14.12
N SER A 556 17.01 36.54 14.41
CA SER A 556 17.81 37.76 14.57
C SER A 556 17.88 38.51 13.21
N ASP A 557 18.14 39.83 13.28
CA ASP A 557 18.28 40.65 12.05
C ASP A 557 19.36 40.09 11.12
N GLU A 558 20.44 39.56 11.65
CA GLU A 558 21.55 38.94 10.91
C GLU A 558 21.09 37.68 10.18
N LYS A 559 20.43 36.75 10.87
CA LYS A 559 19.87 35.51 10.28
C LYS A 559 18.80 35.84 9.23
N ARG A 560 17.96 36.83 9.51
CA ARG A 560 16.95 37.29 8.58
C ARG A 560 17.58 37.83 7.29
N GLN A 561 18.61 38.68 7.43
CA GLN A 561 19.31 39.24 6.27
C GLN A 561 20.04 38.17 5.45
N SER A 562 20.59 37.14 6.06
CA SER A 562 21.25 36.04 5.35
C SER A 562 20.27 35.14 4.58
N LEU A 563 18.98 35.04 4.99
CA LEU A 563 17.95 34.27 4.30
C LEU A 563 17.38 34.95 3.07
N LEU A 564 17.39 36.28 2.99
CA LEU A 564 16.75 37.00 1.89
C LEU A 564 17.29 36.63 0.50
N PRO A 565 18.63 36.63 0.26
CA PRO A 565 19.17 36.22 -1.03
C PRO A 565 18.87 34.74 -1.35
N SER A 566 18.97 33.85 -0.36
CA SER A 566 18.69 32.44 -0.54
C SER A 566 17.22 32.21 -0.90
N ALA A 567 16.28 32.90 -0.25
CA ALA A 567 14.86 32.84 -0.55
C ALA A 567 14.57 33.28 -1.97
N GLN A 568 15.15 34.42 -2.39
CA GLN A 568 14.97 34.96 -3.75
C GLN A 568 15.49 33.96 -4.80
N GLN A 569 16.75 33.53 -4.67
CA GLN A 569 17.40 32.64 -5.62
C GLN A 569 16.69 31.31 -5.73
N LEU A 570 16.25 30.73 -4.58
CA LEU A 570 15.59 29.44 -4.58
C LEU A 570 14.17 29.53 -5.18
N VAL A 571 13.43 30.61 -4.93
CA VAL A 571 12.12 30.85 -5.57
C VAL A 571 12.29 30.98 -7.08
N GLU A 572 13.26 31.77 -7.55
CA GLU A 572 13.54 31.97 -8.99
C GLU A 572 13.91 30.65 -9.66
N GLU A 573 14.76 29.85 -9.02
CA GLU A 573 15.19 28.57 -9.57
C GLU A 573 14.06 27.54 -9.62
N LEU A 574 13.27 27.39 -8.54
CA LEU A 574 12.12 26.49 -8.53
C LEU A 574 11.02 26.93 -9.48
N GLU A 575 10.77 28.25 -9.62
CA GLU A 575 9.86 28.81 -10.63
C GLU A 575 10.31 28.45 -12.04
N ARG A 576 11.61 28.63 -12.36
CA ARG A 576 12.20 28.28 -13.66
C ARG A 576 12.04 26.80 -13.97
N LEU A 577 12.41 25.94 -13.02
CA LEU A 577 12.29 24.48 -13.15
C LEU A 577 10.84 24.05 -13.36
N GLN A 578 9.89 24.69 -12.68
CA GLN A 578 8.46 24.43 -12.89
C GLN A 578 7.99 24.81 -14.29
N ARG A 579 8.43 25.98 -14.80
CA ARG A 579 8.11 26.44 -16.18
C ARG A 579 8.69 25.52 -17.25
N GLU A 580 9.85 24.92 -16.98
CA GLU A 580 10.49 23.90 -17.84
C GLU A 580 9.80 22.53 -17.74
N GLY A 581 8.75 22.40 -16.93
CA GLY A 581 8.01 21.15 -16.73
C GLY A 581 8.74 20.14 -15.83
N ARG A 582 9.74 20.58 -15.07
CA ARG A 582 10.51 19.76 -14.12
C ARG A 582 9.85 19.72 -12.73
N ASN A 583 8.57 20.01 -12.66
CA ASN A 583 7.66 19.87 -11.50
C ASN A 583 8.38 19.79 -10.15
N GLY A 584 8.38 20.64 -9.28
CA GLY A 584 8.76 20.67 -7.85
C GLY A 584 9.64 19.57 -7.23
N ILE A 585 10.18 18.60 -8.00
CA ILE A 585 10.98 17.48 -7.50
C ILE A 585 12.17 17.97 -6.65
N TRP A 586 12.76 19.09 -7.03
CA TRP A 586 13.90 19.67 -6.31
C TRP A 586 13.53 20.14 -4.90
N TYR A 587 12.31 20.59 -4.69
CA TYR A 587 11.82 20.91 -3.35
C TYR A 587 11.92 19.68 -2.44
N PHE A 588 11.42 18.53 -2.91
CA PHE A 588 11.44 17.29 -2.12
C PHE A 588 12.86 16.73 -1.96
N ILE A 589 13.70 16.81 -3.00
CA ILE A 589 15.11 16.42 -2.92
C ILE A 589 15.81 17.22 -1.81
N ILE A 590 15.65 18.54 -1.78
CA ILE A 590 16.27 19.39 -0.78
C ILE A 590 15.73 19.06 0.62
N CYS A 591 14.41 19.01 0.78
CA CYS A 591 13.79 18.71 2.07
C CYS A 591 14.25 17.35 2.63
N ASN A 592 14.35 16.34 1.80
CA ASN A 592 14.76 15.01 2.21
C ASN A 592 16.27 14.92 2.48
N SER A 593 17.11 15.46 1.60
CA SER A 593 18.57 15.37 1.72
C SER A 593 19.12 15.98 3.01
N TYR A 594 18.51 17.04 3.52
CA TYR A 594 18.95 17.69 4.76
C TYR A 594 18.25 17.14 6.02
N ARG A 595 17.25 16.27 5.88
CA ARG A 595 16.49 15.75 7.02
C ARG A 595 17.36 15.04 8.08
N PRO A 596 18.35 14.20 7.73
CA PRO A 596 19.23 13.59 8.73
C PRO A 596 19.96 14.63 9.61
N GLY A 597 20.49 15.69 9.00
CA GLY A 597 21.14 16.78 9.72
C GLY A 597 20.19 17.53 10.65
N LEU A 598 19.00 17.87 10.14
CA LEU A 598 17.95 18.58 10.87
C LEU A 598 17.39 17.79 12.07
N THR A 599 17.59 16.48 12.10
CA THR A 599 17.13 15.60 13.16
C THR A 599 18.28 15.02 14.01
N GLY A 600 19.51 15.44 13.74
CA GLY A 600 20.69 15.05 14.50
C GLY A 600 20.53 15.30 16.00
N GLN A 601 21.16 14.47 16.83
CA GLN A 601 21.14 14.55 18.31
C GLN A 601 19.75 14.42 18.98
N GLN A 602 18.70 14.10 18.22
CA GLN A 602 17.34 13.96 18.76
C GLN A 602 17.03 12.54 19.24
N PHE A 603 17.82 11.54 18.85
CA PHE A 603 17.57 10.14 19.11
C PHE A 603 18.38 9.62 20.29
N ASN A 604 17.81 8.70 21.05
CA ASN A 604 18.45 7.97 22.13
C ASN A 604 18.53 6.46 21.85
N CYS A 605 18.01 6.02 20.71
CA CYS A 605 18.10 4.65 20.23
C CYS A 605 18.30 4.63 18.72
N ILE A 606 19.28 3.88 18.26
CA ILE A 606 19.52 3.62 16.85
C ILE A 606 19.36 2.12 16.64
N VAL A 607 18.46 1.72 15.77
CA VAL A 607 18.27 0.33 15.33
C VAL A 607 18.38 0.30 13.83
N SER A 608 19.20 -0.59 13.27
CA SER A 608 19.39 -0.65 11.83
C SER A 608 20.07 -1.95 11.40
N ASN A 609 19.78 -2.39 10.19
CA ASN A 609 20.54 -3.42 9.50
C ASN A 609 21.17 -2.80 8.25
N PRO A 610 22.39 -2.25 8.34
CA PRO A 610 23.03 -1.57 7.21
C PRO A 610 23.37 -2.55 6.09
N PRO A 611 23.57 -2.07 4.84
CA PRO A 611 23.89 -2.89 3.70
C PRO A 611 25.13 -3.78 3.92
N TRP A 612 25.03 -5.05 3.52
CA TRP A 612 26.09 -6.05 3.68
C TRP A 612 26.93 -6.11 2.43
N MET A 613 27.98 -5.32 2.36
CA MET A 613 28.91 -5.31 1.24
C MET A 613 30.31 -5.78 1.65
N ALA A 614 30.89 -6.67 0.83
CA ALA A 614 32.28 -7.05 1.04
C ALA A 614 33.21 -5.87 0.73
N MET A 615 34.17 -5.61 1.63
CA MET A 615 35.15 -4.53 1.46
C MET A 615 35.88 -4.55 0.11
N SER A 616 36.05 -5.74 -0.47
CA SER A 616 36.65 -5.91 -1.81
C SER A 616 35.75 -5.45 -2.96
N LYS A 617 34.49 -5.15 -2.71
CA LYS A 617 33.52 -4.62 -3.69
C LYS A 617 33.29 -3.13 -3.56
N LEU A 618 33.79 -2.55 -2.47
CA LEU A 618 33.80 -1.08 -2.31
C LEU A 618 34.89 -0.54 -3.24
N ALA A 619 34.56 0.40 -4.10
CA ALA A 619 35.58 1.16 -4.83
C ALA A 619 36.49 1.85 -3.80
N ASP A 620 37.76 2.06 -4.18
CA ASP A 620 38.68 2.87 -3.39
C ASP A 620 38.01 4.23 -3.15
N ASN A 621 37.39 4.37 -2.01
CA ASN A 621 36.79 5.62 -1.62
C ASN A 621 37.91 6.52 -1.10
N PRO A 622 38.04 7.76 -1.61
CA PRO A 622 39.08 8.69 -1.19
C PRO A 622 38.97 9.06 0.29
#